data_a5c4d1510380832a5490d28e5a779abb
#
_entry.id   a5c4d1510380832a5490d28e5a779abb
#
_cell.length_a   1.000
_cell.length_b   1.000
_cell.length_c   1.000
_cell.angle_alpha   90.00
_cell.angle_beta   90.00
_cell.angle_gamma   90.00
#
_symmetry.space_group_name_H-M   'P 1'
#
loop_
_entity.id
_entity.type
_entity.pdbx_description
1 polymer ?
#
loop_
_entity_poly.entity_id
_entity_poly.type
_entity_poly.pdbx_seq_one_letter_code
_entity_poly.pdbx_strand_id
1 'polypeptide(L)'
;MTVFDTDIYLRRLGHDSGRAGRPAPDLATLVRLHKRHMEAVPFSSTGSLAVPTASGAVVDLVDFDQDATFDAVVAAGRGGGCVQMTRLFQRLLRELGYEADLIAGTTAEGEAEYGVDVEHMLLMVRVDGVRRLVDVGYAGPSFLEPLRLDGATDGREQVQYGCRYRLVEEGDGVLLQRRPRLGRWSTVYRFTPKVREPDEWHAFQDLANVKLAAVTQETAPQLYSRAVADGQVVLKGRRLLTVRAGIEKSRTLTDDGEVRAVRDAILDGTLG
;
A
#
# COMPACT_ATOMS: atom_id res chain seq x y z
N MET A 1 15.58 -10.54 16.30
CA MET A 1 14.55 -10.66 15.24
C MET A 1 13.21 -10.96 15.90
N THR A 2 12.23 -10.12 15.69
CA THR A 2 10.88 -10.28 16.26
C THR A 2 10.06 -11.15 15.31
N VAL A 3 9.58 -12.29 15.80
CA VAL A 3 8.62 -13.13 15.06
C VAL A 3 7.32 -12.36 14.89
N PHE A 4 6.57 -12.64 13.82
CA PHE A 4 5.27 -12.02 13.61
C PHE A 4 4.36 -12.24 14.83
N ASP A 5 3.84 -11.14 15.34
CA ASP A 5 3.00 -11.11 16.52
C ASP A 5 1.85 -10.13 16.29
N THR A 6 0.62 -10.64 16.34
CA THR A 6 -0.60 -9.86 16.13
C THR A 6 -0.73 -8.69 17.13
N ASP A 7 -0.35 -8.88 18.38
CA ASP A 7 -0.50 -7.83 19.40
C ASP A 7 0.56 -6.74 19.24
N ILE A 8 1.79 -7.10 18.83
CA ILE A 8 2.82 -6.11 18.44
C ILE A 8 2.33 -5.32 17.23
N TYR A 9 1.78 -5.99 16.22
CA TYR A 9 1.24 -5.32 15.05
C TYR A 9 0.11 -4.36 15.42
N LEU A 10 -0.88 -4.83 16.18
CA LEU A 10 -2.00 -4.02 16.64
C LEU A 10 -1.54 -2.80 17.46
N ARG A 11 -0.56 -2.96 18.36
CA ARG A 11 0.03 -1.83 19.10
C ARG A 11 0.68 -0.82 18.17
N ARG A 12 1.39 -1.28 17.11
CA ARG A 12 1.94 -0.39 16.08
C ARG A 12 0.86 0.43 15.40
N LEU A 13 -0.33 -0.16 15.22
CA LEU A 13 -1.51 0.51 14.64
C LEU A 13 -2.32 1.32 15.67
N GLY A 14 -1.82 1.46 16.89
CA GLY A 14 -2.47 2.22 17.95
C GLY A 14 -3.62 1.50 18.66
N HIS A 15 -3.67 0.15 18.57
CA HIS A 15 -4.63 -0.68 19.30
C HIS A 15 -3.93 -1.50 20.37
N ASP A 16 -4.32 -1.32 21.62
CA ASP A 16 -3.79 -2.07 22.76
C ASP A 16 -4.76 -3.20 23.12
N SER A 17 -4.46 -4.42 22.66
CA SER A 17 -5.27 -5.62 22.92
C SER A 17 -5.33 -5.98 24.40
N GLY A 18 -4.32 -5.63 25.18
CA GLY A 18 -4.31 -5.89 26.63
C GLY A 18 -5.34 -5.06 27.37
N ARG A 19 -5.69 -3.87 26.86
CA ARG A 19 -6.71 -2.98 27.46
C ARG A 19 -8.09 -3.12 26.82
N ALA A 20 -8.15 -3.35 25.50
CA ALA A 20 -9.38 -3.30 24.72
C ALA A 20 -9.86 -4.69 24.23
N GLY A 21 -9.06 -5.75 24.43
CA GLY A 21 -9.28 -7.05 23.81
C GLY A 21 -8.91 -7.09 22.33
N ARG A 22 -8.94 -8.27 21.72
CA ARG A 22 -8.78 -8.41 20.27
C ARG A 22 -9.97 -7.77 19.55
N PRO A 23 -9.72 -6.97 18.49
CA PRO A 23 -10.80 -6.33 17.76
C PRO A 23 -11.63 -7.36 16.97
N ALA A 24 -12.95 -7.16 16.90
CA ALA A 24 -13.83 -7.98 16.10
C ALA A 24 -13.56 -7.80 14.58
N PRO A 25 -13.77 -8.84 13.76
CA PRO A 25 -13.58 -8.77 12.31
C PRO A 25 -14.78 -8.09 11.61
N ASP A 26 -15.11 -6.87 12.01
CA ASP A 26 -16.18 -6.06 11.45
C ASP A 26 -15.65 -4.95 10.51
N LEU A 27 -16.55 -4.27 9.81
CA LEU A 27 -16.19 -3.20 8.88
C LEU A 27 -15.50 -2.02 9.57
N ALA A 28 -15.94 -1.62 10.76
CA ALA A 28 -15.38 -0.49 11.49
C ALA A 28 -13.92 -0.76 11.87
N THR A 29 -13.63 -1.98 12.28
CA THR A 29 -12.28 -2.46 12.57
C THR A 29 -11.42 -2.48 11.30
N LEU A 30 -11.93 -3.03 10.17
CA LEU A 30 -11.19 -3.06 8.91
C LEU A 30 -10.83 -1.66 8.44
N VAL A 31 -11.78 -0.71 8.47
CA VAL A 31 -11.56 0.70 8.13
C VAL A 31 -10.46 1.30 8.99
N ARG A 32 -10.53 1.10 10.31
CA ARG A 32 -9.53 1.60 11.25
C ARG A 32 -8.15 1.00 11.01
N LEU A 33 -8.05 -0.33 10.87
CA LEU A 33 -6.78 -1.03 10.66
C LEU A 33 -6.11 -0.63 9.34
N HIS A 34 -6.88 -0.52 8.25
CA HIS A 34 -6.39 -0.09 6.94
C HIS A 34 -5.75 1.29 7.03
N LYS A 35 -6.50 2.28 7.52
CA LYS A 35 -6.00 3.64 7.66
C LYS A 35 -4.80 3.72 8.60
N ARG A 36 -4.89 3.09 9.77
CA ARG A 36 -3.81 3.08 10.75
C ARG A 36 -2.54 2.39 10.24
N HIS A 37 -2.68 1.34 9.42
CA HIS A 37 -1.52 0.74 8.77
C HIS A 37 -0.80 1.76 7.90
N MET A 38 -1.49 2.44 7.00
CA MET A 38 -0.90 3.44 6.11
C MET A 38 -0.33 4.66 6.86
N GLU A 39 -0.88 4.98 8.04
CA GLU A 39 -0.35 6.04 8.92
C GLU A 39 0.88 5.59 9.71
N ALA A 40 0.96 4.33 10.13
CA ALA A 40 2.01 3.81 11.01
C ALA A 40 3.20 3.17 10.26
N VAL A 41 2.92 2.57 9.09
CA VAL A 41 3.91 1.85 8.26
C VAL A 41 4.06 2.57 6.93
N PRO A 42 5.19 3.25 6.68
CA PRO A 42 5.40 3.97 5.43
C PRO A 42 5.63 3.01 4.26
N PHE A 43 5.22 3.41 3.06
CA PHE A 43 5.81 2.82 1.86
C PHE A 43 7.25 3.29 1.73
N SER A 44 8.16 2.37 1.43
CA SER A 44 9.57 2.66 1.23
C SER A 44 10.19 1.72 0.20
N SER A 45 10.58 2.26 -0.96
CA SER A 45 11.28 1.47 -1.98
C SER A 45 12.64 0.95 -1.49
N THR A 46 13.27 1.64 -0.54
CA THR A 46 14.54 1.21 0.06
C THR A 46 14.35 0.33 1.29
N GLY A 47 13.21 0.44 1.98
CA GLY A 47 12.86 -0.43 3.10
C GLY A 47 12.71 -1.89 2.69
N SER A 48 12.22 -2.13 1.47
CA SER A 48 12.13 -3.48 0.87
C SER A 48 13.47 -4.20 0.79
N LEU A 49 14.56 -3.44 0.62
CA LEU A 49 15.92 -3.97 0.47
C LEU A 49 16.56 -4.36 1.81
N ALA A 50 15.94 -4.01 2.91
CA ALA A 50 16.45 -4.31 4.25
C ALA A 50 16.14 -5.76 4.69
N VAL A 51 15.33 -6.49 3.94
CA VAL A 51 14.95 -7.87 4.25
C VAL A 51 15.87 -8.82 3.49
N PRO A 52 16.59 -9.72 4.19
CA PRO A 52 17.44 -10.70 3.54
C PRO A 52 16.62 -11.63 2.63
N THR A 53 17.14 -11.95 1.45
CA THR A 53 16.56 -12.93 0.54
C THR A 53 17.40 -14.19 0.47
N ALA A 54 16.79 -15.36 0.49
CA ALA A 54 17.49 -16.64 0.40
C ALA A 54 18.07 -16.88 -1.01
N SER A 55 17.45 -16.33 -2.03
CA SER A 55 17.82 -16.48 -3.44
C SER A 55 18.98 -15.59 -3.89
N GLY A 56 19.43 -14.63 -3.07
CA GLY A 56 20.39 -13.61 -3.47
C GLY A 56 19.80 -12.54 -4.42
N ALA A 57 18.50 -12.59 -4.71
CA ALA A 57 17.78 -11.56 -5.44
C ALA A 57 17.77 -10.25 -4.65
N VAL A 58 17.51 -9.13 -5.32
CA VAL A 58 17.39 -7.82 -4.65
C VAL A 58 16.20 -7.83 -3.68
N VAL A 59 15.11 -8.47 -4.10
CA VAL A 59 13.92 -8.71 -3.28
C VAL A 59 13.33 -10.07 -3.67
N ASP A 60 12.70 -10.74 -2.73
CA ASP A 60 11.88 -11.91 -2.99
C ASP A 60 10.41 -11.53 -2.85
N LEU A 61 9.62 -11.81 -3.88
CA LEU A 61 8.18 -11.46 -3.90
C LEU A 61 7.29 -12.61 -3.42
N VAL A 62 7.81 -13.83 -3.36
CA VAL A 62 7.04 -15.03 -3.11
C VAL A 62 7.48 -15.71 -1.82
N ASP A 63 8.75 -16.09 -1.72
CA ASP A 63 9.28 -16.94 -0.67
C ASP A 63 10.02 -16.19 0.44
N PHE A 64 9.72 -14.92 0.63
CA PHE A 64 10.37 -14.12 1.66
C PHE A 64 9.95 -14.57 3.08
N ASP A 65 10.91 -14.49 4.00
CA ASP A 65 10.67 -14.72 5.42
C ASP A 65 9.75 -13.64 5.99
N GLN A 66 8.51 -14.02 6.29
CA GLN A 66 7.50 -13.09 6.82
C GLN A 66 7.84 -12.58 8.23
N ASP A 67 8.57 -13.35 9.03
CA ASP A 67 8.95 -12.91 10.38
C ASP A 67 10.09 -11.89 10.32
N ALA A 68 11.11 -12.13 9.49
CA ALA A 68 12.16 -11.13 9.23
C ALA A 68 11.59 -9.86 8.58
N THR A 69 10.64 -10.02 7.67
CA THR A 69 9.94 -8.90 7.03
C THR A 69 9.11 -8.11 8.04
N PHE A 70 8.39 -8.78 8.93
CA PHE A 70 7.62 -8.15 9.99
C PHE A 70 8.52 -7.34 10.93
N ASP A 71 9.64 -7.90 11.35
CA ASP A 71 10.62 -7.22 12.21
C ASP A 71 11.12 -5.93 11.55
N ALA A 72 11.52 -5.99 10.27
CA ALA A 72 12.06 -4.84 9.55
C ALA A 72 10.98 -3.80 9.19
N VAL A 73 9.88 -4.24 8.59
CA VAL A 73 8.87 -3.36 7.97
C VAL A 73 7.96 -2.75 9.03
N VAL A 74 7.44 -3.57 9.94
CA VAL A 74 6.41 -3.17 10.90
C VAL A 74 7.01 -2.85 12.27
N ALA A 75 7.72 -3.78 12.91
CA ALA A 75 8.21 -3.60 14.26
C ALA A 75 9.27 -2.49 14.35
N ALA A 76 10.26 -2.52 13.46
CA ALA A 76 11.29 -1.47 13.37
C ALA A 76 10.81 -0.22 12.60
N GLY A 77 9.66 -0.27 11.93
CA GLY A 77 9.05 0.88 11.25
C GLY A 77 9.77 1.37 10.01
N ARG A 78 10.62 0.55 9.38
CA ARG A 78 11.38 0.94 8.19
C ARG A 78 10.53 1.06 6.94
N GLY A 79 9.30 0.50 6.99
CA GLY A 79 8.43 0.40 5.83
C GLY A 79 8.89 -0.65 4.83
N GLY A 80 8.13 -0.82 3.76
CA GLY A 80 8.40 -1.82 2.74
C GLY A 80 7.71 -1.52 1.41
N GLY A 81 7.87 -2.42 0.46
CA GLY A 81 7.16 -2.40 -0.83
C GLY A 81 5.76 -3.01 -0.74
N CYS A 82 5.03 -2.93 -1.85
CA CYS A 82 3.62 -3.36 -1.92
C CYS A 82 3.42 -4.83 -1.48
N VAL A 83 4.23 -5.75 -1.99
CA VAL A 83 4.10 -7.17 -1.69
C VAL A 83 4.32 -7.47 -0.21
N GLN A 84 5.39 -6.93 0.37
CA GLN A 84 5.72 -7.12 1.78
C GLN A 84 4.62 -6.58 2.70
N MET A 85 4.18 -5.34 2.46
CA MET A 85 3.14 -4.69 3.27
C MET A 85 1.80 -5.44 3.14
N THR A 86 1.40 -5.80 1.91
CA THR A 86 0.13 -6.48 1.66
C THR A 86 0.11 -7.88 2.27
N ARG A 87 1.21 -8.67 2.16
CA ARG A 87 1.29 -10.02 2.75
C ARG A 87 1.25 -9.99 4.28
N LEU A 88 1.96 -9.04 4.91
CA LEU A 88 1.92 -8.87 6.36
C LEU A 88 0.53 -8.42 6.84
N PHE A 89 -0.11 -7.51 6.11
CA PHE A 89 -1.45 -7.05 6.45
C PHE A 89 -2.50 -8.15 6.23
N GLN A 90 -2.37 -8.96 5.16
CA GLN A 90 -3.19 -10.15 4.94
C GLN A 90 -3.10 -11.12 6.13
N ARG A 91 -1.87 -11.41 6.59
CA ARG A 91 -1.65 -12.28 7.75
C ARG A 91 -2.34 -11.73 9.00
N LEU A 92 -2.17 -10.43 9.29
CA LEU A 92 -2.87 -9.77 10.39
C LEU A 92 -4.39 -9.95 10.28
N LEU A 93 -4.97 -9.65 9.12
CA LEU A 93 -6.41 -9.75 8.92
C LEU A 93 -6.91 -11.18 9.10
N ARG A 94 -6.20 -12.18 8.56
CA ARG A 94 -6.56 -13.60 8.71
C ARG A 94 -6.49 -14.07 10.17
N GLU A 95 -5.48 -13.65 10.92
CA GLU A 95 -5.37 -13.95 12.35
C GLU A 95 -6.46 -13.27 13.20
N LEU A 96 -7.03 -12.18 12.70
CA LEU A 96 -8.20 -11.53 13.31
C LEU A 96 -9.54 -12.15 12.85
N GLY A 97 -9.52 -13.11 11.93
CA GLY A 97 -10.72 -13.83 11.47
C GLY A 97 -11.38 -13.27 10.22
N TYR A 98 -10.72 -12.37 9.47
CA TYR A 98 -11.24 -11.93 8.18
C TYR A 98 -10.96 -12.94 7.06
N GLU A 99 -11.88 -13.04 6.10
CA GLU A 99 -11.62 -13.63 4.79
C GLU A 99 -10.88 -12.59 3.94
N ALA A 100 -9.57 -12.78 3.76
CA ALA A 100 -8.70 -11.86 3.03
C ALA A 100 -7.92 -12.59 1.94
N ASP A 101 -8.29 -12.36 0.68
CA ASP A 101 -7.72 -12.99 -0.49
C ASP A 101 -6.79 -12.04 -1.23
N LEU A 102 -5.69 -12.58 -1.79
CA LEU A 102 -4.83 -11.83 -2.69
C LEU A 102 -5.52 -11.64 -4.04
N ILE A 103 -5.41 -10.45 -4.58
CA ILE A 103 -5.75 -10.12 -5.96
C ILE A 103 -4.61 -9.30 -6.57
N ALA A 104 -4.55 -9.25 -7.88
CA ALA A 104 -3.48 -8.59 -8.60
C ALA A 104 -3.96 -7.39 -9.39
N GLY A 105 -3.08 -6.41 -9.51
CA GLY A 105 -3.28 -5.24 -10.33
C GLY A 105 -2.00 -4.82 -11.06
N THR A 106 -2.15 -3.88 -11.96
CA THR A 106 -1.06 -3.24 -12.69
C THR A 106 -1.21 -1.73 -12.62
N THR A 107 -0.11 -1.04 -12.33
CA THR A 107 -0.12 0.41 -12.16
C THR A 107 -0.08 1.12 -13.50
N ALA A 108 -0.82 2.23 -13.63
CA ALA A 108 -0.78 3.10 -14.80
C ALA A 108 0.39 4.09 -14.65
N GLU A 109 1.59 3.70 -14.98
CA GLU A 109 2.76 4.59 -14.95
C GLU A 109 2.84 5.49 -16.19
N GLY A 110 1.74 6.19 -16.51
CA GLY A 110 1.76 7.30 -17.47
C GLY A 110 1.76 6.92 -18.95
N GLU A 111 1.67 5.65 -19.31
CA GLU A 111 1.57 5.16 -20.68
C GLU A 111 0.31 4.31 -20.91
N ALA A 112 -0.11 4.22 -22.18
CA ALA A 112 -1.35 3.55 -22.59
C ALA A 112 -1.33 2.02 -22.44
N GLU A 113 -0.20 1.43 -22.08
CA GLU A 113 -0.05 -0.02 -21.91
C GLU A 113 0.17 -0.36 -20.43
N TYR A 114 -0.68 -1.22 -19.93
CA TYR A 114 -0.51 -1.80 -18.60
C TYR A 114 0.63 -2.81 -18.61
N GLY A 115 1.41 -2.83 -17.52
CA GLY A 115 2.46 -3.81 -17.30
C GLY A 115 1.95 -5.24 -17.10
N VAL A 116 2.74 -6.06 -16.43
CA VAL A 116 2.36 -7.45 -16.09
C VAL A 116 1.18 -7.44 -15.12
N ASP A 117 0.20 -8.32 -15.32
CA ASP A 117 -1.02 -8.42 -14.51
C ASP A 117 -0.80 -8.57 -12.99
N VAL A 118 0.38 -9.02 -12.59
CA VAL A 118 0.76 -9.25 -11.18
C VAL A 118 1.79 -8.23 -10.66
N GLU A 119 1.83 -7.02 -11.23
CA GLU A 119 2.79 -5.98 -10.80
C GLU A 119 2.49 -5.47 -9.39
N HIS A 120 1.22 -5.28 -9.05
CA HIS A 120 0.78 -4.75 -7.77
C HIS A 120 -0.08 -5.75 -7.01
N MET A 121 0.23 -5.93 -5.73
CA MET A 121 -0.47 -6.86 -4.85
C MET A 121 -1.50 -6.12 -4.01
N LEU A 122 -2.73 -6.62 -4.03
CA LEU A 122 -3.90 -6.06 -3.36
C LEU A 122 -4.61 -7.12 -2.54
N LEU A 123 -5.57 -6.73 -1.71
CA LEU A 123 -6.48 -7.63 -1.02
C LEU A 123 -7.93 -7.39 -1.41
N MET A 124 -8.65 -8.47 -1.52
CA MET A 124 -10.11 -8.51 -1.49
C MET A 124 -10.54 -9.09 -0.16
N VAL A 125 -11.21 -8.29 0.65
CA VAL A 125 -11.64 -8.69 2.01
C VAL A 125 -13.16 -8.77 2.07
N ARG A 126 -13.69 -9.90 2.53
CA ARG A 126 -15.12 -10.08 2.75
C ARG A 126 -15.50 -9.71 4.18
N VAL A 127 -16.43 -8.77 4.31
CA VAL A 127 -16.98 -8.33 5.60
C VAL A 127 -18.47 -8.16 5.44
N ASP A 128 -19.26 -8.73 6.35
CA ASP A 128 -20.73 -8.69 6.35
C ASP A 128 -21.33 -9.13 5.00
N GLY A 129 -20.71 -10.14 4.37
CA GLY A 129 -21.11 -10.66 3.06
C GLY A 129 -20.73 -9.76 1.87
N VAL A 130 -20.07 -8.61 2.07
CA VAL A 130 -19.70 -7.64 1.04
C VAL A 130 -18.18 -7.68 0.80
N ARG A 131 -17.77 -7.82 -0.47
CA ARG A 131 -16.35 -7.72 -0.85
C ARG A 131 -15.89 -6.26 -0.86
N ARG A 132 -14.69 -6.06 -0.33
CA ARG A 132 -14.02 -4.76 -0.23
C ARG A 132 -12.64 -4.82 -0.85
N LEU A 133 -12.30 -3.79 -1.62
CA LEU A 133 -10.93 -3.57 -2.09
C LEU A 133 -10.12 -2.94 -0.95
N VAL A 134 -9.00 -3.55 -0.63
CA VAL A 134 -8.07 -3.15 0.44
C VAL A 134 -6.67 -3.04 -0.17
N ASP A 135 -6.02 -1.91 0.04
CA ASP A 135 -4.69 -1.64 -0.49
C ASP A 135 -3.88 -0.78 0.46
N VAL A 136 -2.95 -1.42 1.15
CA VAL A 136 -2.00 -0.75 2.07
C VAL A 136 -0.61 -0.57 1.44
N GLY A 137 -0.42 -1.06 0.22
CA GLY A 137 0.88 -1.13 -0.46
C GLY A 137 1.05 -0.18 -1.64
N TYR A 138 0.06 0.65 -1.98
CA TYR A 138 0.22 1.58 -3.09
C TYR A 138 1.02 2.82 -2.65
N ALA A 139 2.08 3.09 -3.38
CA ALA A 139 3.01 4.18 -3.04
C ALA A 139 2.49 5.58 -3.36
N GLY A 140 1.57 5.69 -4.32
CA GLY A 140 0.96 6.96 -4.73
C GLY A 140 -0.26 7.35 -3.89
N PRO A 141 -0.89 8.51 -4.20
CA PRO A 141 -2.13 8.87 -3.54
C PRO A 141 -3.26 7.91 -3.89
N SER A 142 -3.82 7.26 -2.87
CA SER A 142 -4.91 6.30 -3.00
C SER A 142 -5.94 6.48 -1.89
N PHE A 143 -6.88 5.55 -1.77
CA PHE A 143 -7.90 5.56 -0.74
C PHE A 143 -7.30 5.16 0.62
N LEU A 144 -7.84 5.75 1.69
CA LEU A 144 -7.41 5.51 3.07
C LEU A 144 -8.32 4.54 3.81
N GLU A 145 -9.48 4.24 3.26
CA GLU A 145 -10.47 3.31 3.81
C GLU A 145 -10.89 2.33 2.72
N PRO A 146 -11.16 1.06 3.05
CA PRO A 146 -11.54 0.04 2.08
C PRO A 146 -12.70 0.49 1.19
N LEU A 147 -12.55 0.33 -0.13
CA LEU A 147 -13.62 0.63 -1.07
C LEU A 147 -14.56 -0.56 -1.19
N ARG A 148 -15.87 -0.28 -1.27
CA ARG A 148 -16.85 -1.30 -1.59
C ARG A 148 -16.65 -1.76 -3.03
N LEU A 149 -16.54 -3.07 -3.23
CA LEU A 149 -16.37 -3.68 -4.56
C LEU A 149 -17.72 -4.18 -5.10
N ASP A 150 -18.50 -4.90 -4.29
CA ASP A 150 -19.78 -5.44 -4.72
C ASP A 150 -20.80 -4.34 -5.03
N GLY A 151 -21.33 -4.38 -6.25
CA GLY A 151 -22.32 -3.41 -6.73
C GLY A 151 -21.81 -1.98 -6.83
N ALA A 152 -20.49 -1.79 -6.99
CA ALA A 152 -19.86 -0.47 -7.07
C ALA A 152 -18.91 -0.32 -8.27
N THR A 153 -18.85 -1.31 -9.17
CA THR A 153 -18.03 -1.26 -10.39
C THR A 153 -18.71 -0.51 -11.55
N ASP A 154 -19.89 0.02 -11.32
CA ASP A 154 -20.68 0.87 -12.22
C ASP A 154 -20.22 2.34 -12.29
N GLY A 155 -19.11 2.67 -11.65
CA GLY A 155 -18.59 4.03 -11.58
C GLY A 155 -19.18 4.88 -10.45
N ARG A 156 -19.94 4.28 -9.51
CA ARG A 156 -20.47 4.98 -8.33
C ARG A 156 -19.35 5.58 -7.49
N GLU A 157 -19.51 6.86 -7.14
CA GLU A 157 -18.50 7.57 -6.35
C GLU A 157 -18.54 7.15 -4.88
N GLN A 158 -17.33 6.90 -4.33
CA GLN A 158 -17.06 6.71 -2.92
C GLN A 158 -16.14 7.84 -2.45
N VAL A 159 -16.57 8.62 -1.46
CA VAL A 159 -15.88 9.85 -1.04
C VAL A 159 -15.13 9.60 0.27
N GLN A 160 -13.85 9.95 0.29
CA GLN A 160 -13.00 9.86 1.47
C GLN A 160 -12.09 11.10 1.55
N TYR A 161 -12.07 11.80 2.67
CA TYR A 161 -11.16 12.93 2.93
C TYR A 161 -11.09 13.95 1.79
N GLY A 162 -12.23 14.26 1.16
CA GLY A 162 -12.33 15.21 0.06
C GLY A 162 -11.87 14.70 -1.31
N CYS A 163 -11.30 13.50 -1.39
CA CYS A 163 -11.08 12.79 -2.65
C CYS A 163 -12.29 11.92 -3.01
N ARG A 164 -12.49 11.71 -4.30
CA ARG A 164 -13.52 10.83 -4.85
C ARG A 164 -12.85 9.65 -5.53
N TYR A 165 -13.37 8.46 -5.30
CA TYR A 165 -12.94 7.22 -5.91
C TYR A 165 -14.11 6.58 -6.62
N ARG A 166 -13.84 5.88 -7.71
CA ARG A 166 -14.80 5.02 -8.38
C ARG A 166 -14.12 3.80 -8.96
N LEU A 167 -14.88 2.74 -9.08
CA LEU A 167 -14.49 1.51 -9.73
C LEU A 167 -15.28 1.43 -11.03
N VAL A 168 -14.58 1.20 -12.15
CA VAL A 168 -15.18 1.16 -13.48
C VAL A 168 -14.77 -0.12 -14.18
N GLU A 169 -15.75 -0.92 -14.61
CA GLU A 169 -15.46 -2.14 -15.39
C GLU A 169 -14.78 -1.78 -16.71
N GLU A 170 -13.73 -2.53 -17.03
CA GLU A 170 -12.99 -2.41 -18.28
C GLU A 170 -12.55 -3.80 -18.75
N GLY A 171 -13.28 -4.36 -19.71
CA GLY A 171 -13.05 -5.72 -20.19
C GLY A 171 -13.24 -6.74 -19.06
N ASP A 172 -12.20 -7.53 -18.78
CA ASP A 172 -12.15 -8.51 -17.69
C ASP A 172 -11.68 -7.96 -16.35
N GLY A 173 -11.33 -6.66 -16.32
CA GLY A 173 -10.78 -5.98 -15.14
C GLY A 173 -11.63 -4.81 -14.67
N VAL A 174 -11.10 -4.15 -13.67
CA VAL A 174 -11.69 -2.97 -13.03
C VAL A 174 -10.65 -1.88 -12.92
N LEU A 175 -10.97 -0.67 -13.34
CA LEU A 175 -10.16 0.51 -13.11
C LEU A 175 -10.50 1.10 -11.74
N LEU A 176 -9.51 1.32 -10.91
CA LEU A 176 -9.60 2.27 -9.82
C LEU A 176 -9.29 3.66 -10.37
N GLN A 177 -10.26 4.54 -10.29
CA GLN A 177 -10.08 5.94 -10.64
C GLN A 177 -10.22 6.83 -9.41
N ARG A 178 -9.43 7.90 -9.39
CA ARG A 178 -9.40 8.88 -8.32
C ARG A 178 -9.59 10.28 -8.89
N ARG A 179 -10.30 11.13 -8.14
CA ARG A 179 -10.45 12.56 -8.42
C ARG A 179 -10.20 13.38 -7.15
N PRO A 180 -9.14 14.19 -7.08
CA PRO A 180 -8.97 15.15 -6.01
C PRO A 180 -10.07 16.22 -6.07
N ARG A 181 -10.24 16.98 -4.99
CA ARG A 181 -11.31 17.96 -4.84
C ARG A 181 -11.36 18.98 -5.97
N LEU A 182 -10.20 19.43 -6.45
CA LEU A 182 -10.05 20.43 -7.52
C LEU A 182 -9.45 19.86 -8.80
N GLY A 183 -9.46 18.51 -8.95
CA GLY A 183 -8.82 17.82 -10.06
C GLY A 183 -9.79 17.14 -11.02
N ARG A 184 -9.20 16.41 -11.96
CA ARG A 184 -9.90 15.55 -12.91
C ARG A 184 -9.81 14.09 -12.47
N TRP A 185 -10.63 13.22 -13.05
CA TRP A 185 -10.49 11.77 -12.92
C TRP A 185 -9.15 11.33 -13.53
N SER A 186 -8.44 10.50 -12.80
CA SER A 186 -7.24 9.80 -13.27
C SER A 186 -7.31 8.36 -12.83
N THR A 187 -6.80 7.45 -13.66
CA THR A 187 -6.63 6.05 -13.29
C THR A 187 -5.46 5.92 -12.33
N VAL A 188 -5.68 5.19 -11.23
CA VAL A 188 -4.66 4.84 -10.25
C VAL A 188 -4.00 3.55 -10.68
N TYR A 189 -4.80 2.50 -10.89
CA TYR A 189 -4.38 1.21 -11.42
C TYR A 189 -5.58 0.45 -11.99
N ARG A 190 -5.28 -0.60 -12.74
CA ARG A 190 -6.23 -1.64 -13.16
C ARG A 190 -6.02 -2.88 -12.30
N PHE A 191 -7.05 -3.60 -11.94
CA PHE A 191 -6.96 -4.87 -11.23
C PHE A 191 -8.03 -5.86 -11.70
N THR A 192 -7.83 -7.14 -11.43
CA THR A 192 -8.85 -8.17 -11.64
C THR A 192 -9.32 -8.68 -10.27
N PRO A 193 -10.63 -8.73 -9.99
CA PRO A 193 -11.16 -9.25 -8.72
C PRO A 193 -11.15 -10.79 -8.69
N LYS A 194 -10.07 -11.38 -9.19
CA LYS A 194 -9.79 -12.82 -9.21
C LYS A 194 -8.82 -13.14 -8.10
N VAL A 195 -9.14 -14.12 -7.27
CA VAL A 195 -8.23 -14.64 -6.24
C VAL A 195 -6.96 -15.17 -6.89
N ARG A 196 -5.82 -14.83 -6.33
CA ARG A 196 -4.49 -15.20 -6.78
C ARG A 196 -3.71 -15.90 -5.67
N GLU A 197 -2.83 -16.81 -6.09
CA GLU A 197 -1.87 -17.42 -5.18
C GLU A 197 -0.54 -16.66 -5.21
N PRO A 198 0.22 -16.64 -4.09
CA PRO A 198 1.50 -15.92 -4.03
C PRO A 198 2.48 -16.28 -5.15
N ASP A 199 2.51 -17.54 -5.55
CA ASP A 199 3.41 -18.08 -6.59
C ASP A 199 3.25 -17.39 -7.94
N GLU A 200 2.09 -16.81 -8.22
CA GLU A 200 1.85 -16.09 -9.48
C GLU A 200 2.75 -14.84 -9.62
N TRP A 201 3.26 -14.30 -8.50
CA TRP A 201 4.20 -13.16 -8.51
C TRP A 201 5.62 -13.54 -8.97
N HIS A 202 5.96 -14.83 -9.14
CA HIS A 202 7.20 -15.23 -9.81
C HIS A 202 7.31 -14.63 -11.22
N ALA A 203 6.19 -14.47 -11.93
CA ALA A 203 6.17 -13.85 -13.25
C ALA A 203 6.67 -12.37 -13.25
N PHE A 204 6.60 -11.70 -12.10
CA PHE A 204 7.07 -10.32 -11.94
C PHE A 204 8.43 -10.21 -11.24
N GLN A 205 8.95 -11.30 -10.69
CA GLN A 205 10.13 -11.31 -9.82
C GLN A 205 11.37 -10.67 -10.48
N ASP A 206 11.70 -11.06 -11.69
CA ASP A 206 12.90 -10.55 -12.39
C ASP A 206 12.77 -9.05 -12.71
N LEU A 207 11.60 -8.61 -13.18
CA LEU A 207 11.34 -7.20 -13.46
C LEU A 207 11.39 -6.36 -12.18
N ALA A 208 10.85 -6.87 -11.08
CA ALA A 208 10.91 -6.19 -9.78
C ALA A 208 12.36 -6.05 -9.31
N ASN A 209 13.18 -7.08 -9.46
CA ASN A 209 14.61 -7.03 -9.12
C ASN A 209 15.35 -5.99 -9.97
N VAL A 210 15.08 -5.91 -11.27
CA VAL A 210 15.66 -4.88 -12.15
C VAL A 210 15.25 -3.47 -11.71
N LYS A 211 13.97 -3.25 -11.46
CA LYS A 211 13.46 -1.94 -10.98
C LYS A 211 14.08 -1.54 -9.63
N LEU A 212 14.19 -2.47 -8.68
CA LEU A 212 14.75 -2.18 -7.37
C LEU A 212 16.27 -2.03 -7.39
N ALA A 213 16.98 -2.77 -8.25
CA ALA A 213 18.40 -2.55 -8.46
C ALA A 213 18.68 -1.14 -8.99
N ALA A 214 17.87 -0.62 -9.91
CA ALA A 214 17.98 0.73 -10.40
C ALA A 214 17.78 1.79 -9.30
N VAL A 215 16.85 1.54 -8.35
CA VAL A 215 16.66 2.39 -7.16
C VAL A 215 17.90 2.36 -6.26
N THR A 216 18.47 1.18 -6.04
CA THR A 216 19.67 1.00 -5.21
C THR A 216 20.91 1.70 -5.81
N GLN A 217 21.04 1.66 -7.13
CA GLN A 217 22.13 2.32 -7.88
C GLN A 217 21.86 3.80 -8.14
N GLU A 218 20.78 4.36 -7.59
CA GLU A 218 20.36 5.75 -7.78
C GLU A 218 20.11 6.14 -9.26
N THR A 219 19.91 5.15 -10.14
CA THR A 219 19.56 5.36 -11.55
C THR A 219 18.04 5.50 -11.75
N ALA A 220 17.25 5.19 -10.74
CA ALA A 220 15.81 5.44 -10.67
C ALA A 220 15.43 6.18 -9.37
N PRO A 221 14.37 6.99 -9.39
CA PRO A 221 13.97 7.76 -8.23
C PRO A 221 13.48 6.86 -7.09
N GLN A 222 13.97 7.11 -5.88
CA GLN A 222 13.44 6.50 -4.66
C GLN A 222 12.01 7.01 -4.40
N LEU A 223 11.19 6.15 -3.81
CA LEU A 223 9.78 6.41 -3.55
C LEU A 223 9.44 6.13 -2.09
N TYR A 224 8.88 7.15 -1.43
CA TYR A 224 8.43 7.08 -0.05
C TYR A 224 7.04 7.68 0.07
N SER A 225 6.17 7.06 0.84
CA SER A 225 4.87 7.65 1.13
C SER A 225 4.32 7.21 2.49
N ARG A 226 3.44 8.04 3.02
CA ARG A 226 2.72 7.78 4.27
C ARG A 226 1.36 8.46 4.24
N ALA A 227 0.36 7.80 4.80
CA ALA A 227 -0.91 8.45 5.08
C ALA A 227 -0.79 9.39 6.30
N VAL A 228 -1.62 10.38 6.29
CA VAL A 228 -1.83 11.34 7.39
C VAL A 228 -3.32 11.44 7.68
N ALA A 229 -3.72 12.17 8.70
CA ALA A 229 -5.10 12.16 9.20
C ALA A 229 -6.17 12.37 8.11
N ASP A 230 -5.91 13.21 7.11
CA ASP A 230 -6.86 13.60 6.07
C ASP A 230 -6.30 13.49 4.64
N GLY A 231 -5.25 12.68 4.45
CA GLY A 231 -4.63 12.54 3.13
C GLY A 231 -3.34 11.74 3.14
N GLN A 232 -2.41 12.11 2.26
CA GLN A 232 -1.14 11.40 2.06
C GLN A 232 -0.02 12.36 1.68
N VAL A 233 1.20 11.96 1.99
CA VAL A 233 2.44 12.59 1.54
C VAL A 233 3.23 11.58 0.74
N VAL A 234 3.70 11.98 -0.44
CA VAL A 234 4.47 11.14 -1.37
C VAL A 234 5.71 11.91 -1.81
N LEU A 235 6.86 11.28 -1.69
CA LEU A 235 8.13 11.76 -2.23
C LEU A 235 8.62 10.77 -3.28
N LYS A 236 8.69 11.20 -4.55
CA LYS A 236 9.28 10.44 -5.67
C LYS A 236 10.51 11.20 -6.19
N GLY A 237 11.70 10.69 -5.86
CA GLY A 237 12.94 11.43 -6.09
C GLY A 237 12.91 12.79 -5.41
N ARG A 238 12.89 13.86 -6.20
CA ARG A 238 12.79 15.24 -5.71
C ARG A 238 11.37 15.81 -5.73
N ARG A 239 10.39 15.07 -6.26
CA ARG A 239 9.01 15.55 -6.36
C ARG A 239 8.25 15.20 -5.09
N LEU A 240 7.90 16.20 -4.33
CA LEU A 240 7.01 16.10 -3.17
C LEU A 240 5.57 16.38 -3.60
N LEU A 241 4.66 15.46 -3.33
CA LEU A 241 3.22 15.61 -3.47
C LEU A 241 2.58 15.47 -2.10
N THR A 242 1.74 16.44 -1.73
CA THR A 242 0.92 16.38 -0.53
C THR A 242 -0.54 16.42 -0.92
N VAL A 243 -1.34 15.57 -0.28
CA VAL A 243 -2.80 15.57 -0.38
C VAL A 243 -3.35 15.83 1.01
N ARG A 244 -4.17 16.87 1.17
CA ARG A 244 -4.84 17.22 2.43
C ARG A 244 -6.29 17.60 2.13
N ALA A 245 -7.24 16.93 2.78
CA ALA A 245 -8.68 17.14 2.57
C ALA A 245 -9.07 17.19 1.07
N GLY A 246 -8.43 16.33 0.26
CA GLY A 246 -8.62 16.25 -1.19
C GLY A 246 -7.94 17.34 -2.01
N ILE A 247 -7.19 18.24 -1.42
CA ILE A 247 -6.40 19.26 -2.12
C ILE A 247 -4.99 18.74 -2.35
N GLU A 248 -4.55 18.76 -3.60
CA GLU A 248 -3.20 18.38 -3.99
C GLU A 248 -2.29 19.57 -4.13
N LYS A 249 -1.09 19.46 -3.59
CA LYS A 249 0.02 20.39 -3.82
C LYS A 249 1.26 19.62 -4.20
N SER A 250 1.91 20.01 -5.28
CA SER A 250 3.16 19.38 -5.74
C SER A 250 4.25 20.45 -5.86
N ARG A 251 5.45 20.10 -5.40
CA ARG A 251 6.63 20.94 -5.59
C ARG A 251 7.87 20.06 -5.82
N THR A 252 8.86 20.61 -6.51
CA THR A 252 10.17 19.98 -6.68
C THR A 252 11.11 20.52 -5.61
N LEU A 253 11.74 19.61 -4.86
CA LEU A 253 12.78 19.96 -3.88
C LEU A 253 14.11 20.17 -4.62
N THR A 254 14.74 21.29 -4.38
CA THR A 254 16.00 21.66 -5.08
C THR A 254 17.25 21.36 -4.26
N ASP A 255 17.10 21.26 -2.95
CA ASP A 255 18.18 21.00 -2.00
C ASP A 255 18.16 19.54 -1.51
N ASP A 256 19.34 18.88 -1.51
CA ASP A 256 19.45 17.48 -1.06
C ASP A 256 19.20 17.31 0.45
N GLY A 257 19.49 18.31 1.26
CA GLY A 257 19.18 18.32 2.68
C GLY A 257 17.67 18.34 2.91
N GLU A 258 16.93 19.12 2.12
CA GLU A 258 15.47 19.15 2.17
C GLU A 258 14.87 17.80 1.73
N VAL A 259 15.42 17.17 0.68
CA VAL A 259 14.99 15.84 0.24
C VAL A 259 15.15 14.82 1.37
N ARG A 260 16.33 14.80 2.02
CA ARG A 260 16.58 13.91 3.16
C ARG A 260 15.62 14.19 4.32
N ALA A 261 15.45 15.47 4.70
CA ALA A 261 14.56 15.84 5.80
C ALA A 261 13.11 15.41 5.56
N VAL A 262 12.60 15.58 4.32
CA VAL A 262 11.25 15.14 3.95
C VAL A 262 11.14 13.61 3.96
N ARG A 263 12.14 12.89 3.43
CA ARG A 263 12.19 11.42 3.48
C ARG A 263 12.13 10.93 4.93
N ASP A 264 12.98 11.48 5.79
CA ASP A 264 13.09 11.07 7.19
C ASP A 264 11.78 11.37 7.94
N ALA A 265 11.16 12.53 7.68
CA ALA A 265 9.84 12.85 8.23
C ALA A 265 8.72 11.89 7.77
N ILE A 266 8.78 11.40 6.50
CA ILE A 266 7.87 10.36 6.03
C ILE A 266 8.12 9.05 6.78
N LEU A 267 9.38 8.63 6.90
CA LEU A 267 9.74 7.38 7.57
C LEU A 267 9.40 7.39 9.06
N ASP A 268 9.65 8.49 9.74
CA ASP A 268 9.43 8.63 11.18
C ASP A 268 7.98 9.00 11.55
N GLY A 269 7.18 9.45 10.58
CA GLY A 269 5.79 9.88 10.80
C GLY A 269 5.66 11.25 11.48
N THR A 270 6.68 12.09 11.36
CA THR A 270 6.71 13.45 11.95
C THR A 270 6.16 14.54 11.01
N LEU A 271 5.46 14.12 9.95
CA LEU A 271 4.79 15.03 9.02
C LEU A 271 3.61 15.72 9.70
N GLY A 272 3.78 16.96 10.08
CA GLY A 272 2.76 17.84 10.64
C GLY A 272 1.70 18.29 9.63
#